data_b1910bbd63ca8467b056f9f4bc5e1f68
#
_entry.id   b1910bbd63ca8467b056f9f4bc5e1f68
#
_cell.length_a   1.000
_cell.length_b   1.000
_cell.length_c   1.000
_cell.angle_alpha   90.00
_cell.angle_beta   90.00
_cell.angle_gamma   90.00
#
_symmetry.space_group_name_H-M   'P 1'
#
loop_
_entity.id
_entity.type
_entity.pdbx_description
1 polymer ?
#
loop_
_entity_poly.entity_id
_entity_poly.type
_entity_poly.pdbx_seq_one_letter_code
_entity_poly.pdbx_strand_id
1 'polypeptide(L)'
;MAQKYVVVERKNPLKLQEPAKFYAMARSNRRVDTDEVISRVSERSSYSIGELKGCITEFLLEMKNQLSLGNIVLLGDMGSFRVTIVTGNASETAEKFKAATCIKISRVRFHPGSMLLDM
;
A
#
# COMPACT_ATOMS: atom_id res chain seq x y z
N MET A 1 9.59 11.05 -14.14
CA MET A 1 8.59 11.07 -13.06
C MET A 1 8.32 12.52 -12.66
N ALA A 2 7.06 12.90 -12.52
CA ALA A 2 6.66 14.26 -12.17
C ALA A 2 6.28 14.42 -10.67
N GLN A 3 7.03 13.74 -9.80
CA GLN A 3 6.79 13.84 -8.36
C GLN A 3 7.25 15.20 -7.84
N LYS A 4 6.33 15.92 -7.25
CA LYS A 4 6.62 17.19 -6.58
C LYS A 4 7.17 16.95 -5.19
N TYR A 5 8.02 17.85 -4.73
CA TYR A 5 8.55 17.81 -3.39
C TYR A 5 8.63 19.21 -2.80
N VAL A 6 8.72 19.28 -1.49
CA VAL A 6 9.02 20.50 -0.75
C VAL A 6 10.24 20.25 0.13
N VAL A 7 11.00 21.32 0.38
CA VAL A 7 12.13 21.24 1.31
C VAL A 7 11.61 21.66 2.67
N VAL A 8 11.83 20.82 3.68
CA VAL A 8 11.39 21.09 5.04
C VAL A 8 12.57 21.14 5.98
N GLU A 9 12.50 22.04 6.95
CA GLU A 9 13.48 22.17 8.02
C GLU A 9 13.07 21.30 9.19
N ARG A 10 13.99 20.48 9.69
CA ARG A 10 13.76 19.63 10.86
C ARG A 10 14.93 19.70 11.80
N LYS A 11 14.63 19.86 13.09
CA LYS A 11 15.60 19.73 14.17
C LYS A 11 15.50 18.36 14.82
N ASN A 12 16.66 17.81 15.21
CA ASN A 12 16.69 16.62 16.00
C ASN A 12 16.18 16.93 17.42
N PRO A 13 15.07 16.34 17.87
CA PRO A 13 14.52 16.64 19.21
C PRO A 13 15.43 16.19 20.35
N LEU A 14 16.37 15.27 20.10
CA LEU A 14 17.34 14.82 21.10
C LEU A 14 18.60 15.70 21.15
N LYS A 15 18.83 16.52 20.13
CA LYS A 15 20.01 17.38 20.01
C LYS A 15 19.60 18.77 19.54
N LEU A 16 18.91 19.50 20.41
CA LEU A 16 18.36 20.82 20.10
C LEU A 16 19.45 21.87 19.77
N GLN A 17 20.70 21.61 20.18
CA GLN A 17 21.82 22.52 19.92
C GLN A 17 22.41 22.34 18.51
N GLU A 18 22.11 21.25 17.83
CA GLU A 18 22.56 21.04 16.46
C GLU A 18 21.77 21.93 15.50
N PRO A 19 22.42 22.41 14.40
CA PRO A 19 21.70 23.15 13.37
C PRO A 19 20.60 22.28 12.77
N ALA A 20 19.47 22.88 12.44
CA ALA A 20 18.39 22.21 11.71
C ALA A 20 18.91 21.78 10.33
N LYS A 21 18.44 20.62 9.86
CA LYS A 21 18.76 20.10 8.53
C LYS A 21 17.53 20.23 7.63
N PHE A 22 17.79 20.33 6.35
CA PHE A 22 16.74 20.42 5.34
C PHE A 22 16.61 19.12 4.60
N TYR A 23 15.37 18.64 4.45
CA TYR A 23 15.04 17.37 3.81
C TYR A 23 14.01 17.59 2.72
N ALA A 24 14.13 16.81 1.63
CA ALA A 24 13.08 16.73 0.63
C ALA A 24 11.90 15.91 1.19
N MET A 25 10.68 16.40 1.00
CA MET A 25 9.45 15.70 1.34
C MET A 25 8.56 15.63 0.11
N ALA A 26 8.07 14.42 -0.21
CA ALA A 26 7.16 14.24 -1.33
C ALA A 26 5.88 15.05 -1.11
N ARG A 27 5.40 15.66 -2.18
CA ARG A 27 4.16 16.43 -2.18
C ARG A 27 3.22 15.89 -3.24
N SER A 28 2.01 15.48 -2.81
CA SER A 28 0.99 15.00 -3.74
C SER A 28 0.47 16.16 -4.58
N ASN A 29 0.30 15.92 -5.88
CA ASN A 29 -0.25 16.90 -6.79
C ASN A 29 -1.75 17.07 -6.57
N ARG A 30 -2.51 15.97 -6.66
CA ARG A 30 -3.94 15.92 -6.37
C ARG A 30 -4.37 14.48 -6.14
N ARG A 31 -5.58 14.30 -5.66
CA ARG A 31 -6.17 12.97 -5.55
C ARG A 31 -6.87 12.63 -6.85
N VAL A 32 -6.67 11.40 -7.32
CA VAL A 32 -7.36 10.84 -8.48
C VAL A 32 -8.13 9.63 -8.00
N ASP A 33 -9.44 9.65 -8.11
CA ASP A 33 -10.26 8.54 -7.65
C ASP A 33 -10.39 7.44 -8.71
N THR A 34 -11.00 6.33 -8.32
CA THR A 34 -11.19 5.18 -9.20
C THR A 34 -12.04 5.52 -10.41
N ASP A 35 -13.06 6.35 -10.25
CA ASP A 35 -13.94 6.75 -11.35
C ASP A 35 -13.18 7.53 -12.43
N GLU A 36 -12.27 8.39 -12.04
CA GLU A 36 -11.43 9.12 -13.01
C GLU A 36 -10.49 8.16 -13.74
N VAL A 37 -9.87 7.23 -13.04
CA VAL A 37 -8.97 6.22 -13.64
C VAL A 37 -9.75 5.38 -14.65
N ILE A 38 -10.94 4.92 -14.28
CA ILE A 38 -11.83 4.13 -15.16
C ILE A 38 -12.19 4.92 -16.40
N SER A 39 -12.55 6.20 -16.26
CA SER A 39 -12.89 7.07 -17.37
C SER A 39 -11.73 7.19 -18.37
N ARG A 40 -10.51 7.36 -17.88
CA ARG A 40 -9.33 7.43 -18.73
C ARG A 40 -9.02 6.11 -19.44
N VAL A 41 -9.22 4.99 -18.77
CA VAL A 41 -9.06 3.66 -19.41
C VAL A 41 -10.12 3.46 -20.49
N SER A 42 -11.37 3.88 -20.24
CA SER A 42 -12.45 3.79 -21.23
C SER A 42 -12.14 4.60 -22.48
N GLU A 43 -11.55 5.79 -22.34
CA GLU A 43 -11.19 6.65 -23.47
C GLU A 43 -10.18 6.00 -24.43
N ARG A 44 -9.28 5.16 -23.92
CA ARG A 44 -8.23 4.54 -24.73
C ARG A 44 -8.42 3.04 -24.94
N SER A 45 -9.61 2.53 -24.67
CA SER A 45 -9.94 1.12 -24.85
C SER A 45 -11.33 0.99 -25.46
N SER A 46 -11.74 -0.23 -25.80
CA SER A 46 -13.08 -0.52 -26.29
C SER A 46 -14.08 -0.78 -25.18
N TYR A 47 -13.65 -0.73 -23.92
CA TYR A 47 -14.52 -1.02 -22.78
C TYR A 47 -15.29 0.21 -22.33
N SER A 48 -16.57 0.01 -22.01
CA SER A 48 -17.39 1.08 -21.43
C SER A 48 -17.04 1.30 -19.96
N ILE A 49 -17.40 2.45 -19.43
CA ILE A 49 -17.22 2.77 -18.02
C ILE A 49 -17.92 1.74 -17.14
N GLY A 50 -19.14 1.34 -17.51
CA GLY A 50 -19.92 0.36 -16.75
C GLY A 50 -19.27 -1.02 -16.74
N GLU A 51 -18.75 -1.48 -17.88
CA GLU A 51 -18.04 -2.75 -17.96
C GLU A 51 -16.77 -2.74 -17.10
N LEU A 52 -15.97 -1.67 -17.18
CA LEU A 52 -14.75 -1.52 -16.38
C LEU A 52 -15.06 -1.46 -14.89
N LYS A 53 -16.10 -0.72 -14.50
CA LYS A 53 -16.51 -0.59 -13.11
C LYS A 53 -16.92 -1.94 -12.53
N GLY A 54 -17.68 -2.73 -13.29
CA GLY A 54 -18.06 -4.08 -12.89
C GLY A 54 -16.86 -5.01 -12.75
N CYS A 55 -15.98 -5.03 -13.74
CA CYS A 55 -14.79 -5.86 -13.71
C CYS A 55 -13.87 -5.53 -12.55
N ILE A 56 -13.63 -4.24 -12.29
CA ILE A 56 -12.76 -3.80 -11.19
C ILE A 56 -13.38 -4.16 -9.85
N THR A 57 -14.67 -3.96 -9.69
CA THR A 57 -15.37 -4.33 -8.45
C THR A 57 -15.21 -5.81 -8.14
N GLU A 58 -15.45 -6.67 -9.12
CA GLU A 58 -15.29 -8.12 -8.94
C GLU A 58 -13.84 -8.51 -8.68
N PHE A 59 -12.92 -7.89 -9.39
CA PHE A 59 -11.48 -8.12 -9.18
C PHE A 59 -11.05 -7.79 -7.75
N LEU A 60 -11.47 -6.64 -7.23
CA LEU A 60 -11.13 -6.22 -5.87
C LEU A 60 -11.75 -7.13 -4.82
N LEU A 61 -12.98 -7.61 -5.05
CA LEU A 61 -13.62 -8.57 -4.15
C LEU A 61 -12.86 -9.88 -4.10
N GLU A 62 -12.41 -10.39 -5.25
CA GLU A 62 -11.63 -11.63 -5.29
C GLU A 62 -10.25 -11.45 -4.64
N MET A 63 -9.60 -10.31 -4.84
CA MET A 63 -8.36 -9.99 -4.12
C MET A 63 -8.57 -10.05 -2.60
N LYS A 64 -9.64 -9.45 -2.12
CA LYS A 64 -9.99 -9.49 -0.69
C LYS A 64 -10.16 -10.92 -0.21
N ASN A 65 -10.86 -11.76 -0.98
CA ASN A 65 -11.06 -13.16 -0.63
C ASN A 65 -9.75 -13.92 -0.53
N GLN A 66 -8.87 -13.76 -1.51
CA GLN A 66 -7.56 -14.43 -1.54
C GLN A 66 -6.67 -13.99 -0.36
N LEU A 67 -6.65 -12.69 -0.06
CA LEU A 67 -5.90 -12.18 1.08
C LEU A 67 -6.47 -12.69 2.41
N SER A 68 -7.79 -12.82 2.50
CA SER A 68 -8.45 -13.37 3.69
C SER A 68 -8.10 -14.84 3.93
N LEU A 69 -7.79 -15.58 2.86
CA LEU A 69 -7.31 -16.96 2.95
C LEU A 69 -5.81 -17.07 3.28
N GLY A 70 -5.12 -15.94 3.41
CA GLY A 70 -3.68 -15.91 3.69
C GLY A 70 -2.81 -16.05 2.45
N ASN A 71 -3.37 -15.94 1.26
CA ASN A 71 -2.61 -16.07 0.02
C ASN A 71 -1.93 -14.76 -0.36
N ILE A 72 -0.81 -14.86 -1.07
CA ILE A 72 -0.15 -13.71 -1.68
C ILE A 72 -0.80 -13.50 -3.06
N VAL A 73 -1.27 -12.29 -3.32
CA VAL A 73 -1.87 -11.94 -4.61
C VAL A 73 -0.82 -11.25 -5.48
N LEU A 74 -0.49 -11.86 -6.60
CA LEU A 74 0.48 -11.34 -7.55
C LEU A 74 -0.24 -10.60 -8.69
N LEU A 75 0.14 -9.36 -8.94
CA LEU A 75 -0.40 -8.53 -10.03
C LEU A 75 0.67 -8.33 -11.13
N GLY A 76 1.44 -9.36 -11.43
CA GLY A 76 2.50 -9.28 -12.42
C GLY A 76 3.52 -8.20 -12.07
N ASP A 77 3.89 -7.39 -13.06
CA ASP A 77 4.91 -6.35 -12.89
C ASP A 77 4.44 -5.16 -12.02
N MET A 78 3.16 -5.07 -11.73
CA MET A 78 2.61 -4.04 -10.84
C MET A 78 3.09 -4.26 -9.40
N GLY A 79 3.13 -5.51 -8.95
CA GLY A 79 3.55 -5.84 -7.61
C GLY A 79 2.74 -6.95 -6.97
N SER A 80 2.76 -7.00 -5.66
CA SER A 80 2.06 -8.04 -4.91
C SER A 80 1.48 -7.51 -3.61
N PHE A 81 0.41 -8.16 -3.17
CA PHE A 81 -0.22 -7.89 -1.87
C PHE A 81 -0.10 -9.12 -0.99
N ARG A 82 0.15 -8.91 0.30
CA ARG A 82 0.18 -9.96 1.31
C ARG A 82 -0.31 -9.43 2.64
N VAL A 83 -0.73 -10.35 3.51
CA VAL A 83 -1.07 -10.01 4.87
C VAL A 83 0.13 -10.33 5.76
N THR A 84 0.49 -9.39 6.62
CA THR A 84 1.53 -9.58 7.63
C THR A 84 0.91 -9.47 9.01
N ILE A 85 1.59 -10.07 9.99
CA ILE A 85 1.15 -10.06 11.38
C ILE A 85 2.14 -9.22 12.18
N VAL A 86 1.59 -8.30 12.99
CA VAL A 86 2.37 -7.60 14.01
C VAL A 86 2.19 -8.37 15.30
N THR A 87 3.26 -8.96 15.80
CA THR A 87 3.23 -9.75 17.03
C THR A 87 3.16 -8.84 18.26
N GLY A 88 2.42 -9.30 19.27
CA GLY A 88 2.41 -8.71 20.60
C GLY A 88 3.45 -9.38 21.48
N ASN A 89 3.02 -9.85 22.65
CA ASN A 89 3.91 -10.56 23.58
C ASN A 89 4.30 -11.94 23.03
N ALA A 90 5.58 -12.26 23.07
CA ALA A 90 6.06 -13.59 22.75
C ALA A 90 5.61 -14.58 23.83
N SER A 91 5.36 -15.83 23.43
CA SER A 91 5.10 -16.91 24.38
C SER A 91 6.40 -17.67 24.68
N GLU A 92 6.49 -18.25 25.88
CA GLU A 92 7.64 -19.06 26.26
C GLU A 92 7.68 -20.38 25.49
N THR A 93 6.52 -20.93 25.18
CA THR A 93 6.39 -22.21 24.45
C THR A 93 5.27 -22.09 23.41
N ALA A 94 5.29 -22.96 22.41
CA ALA A 94 4.22 -23.02 21.41
C ALA A 94 2.84 -23.32 22.05
N GLU A 95 2.82 -24.10 23.12
CA GLU A 95 1.58 -24.47 23.84
C GLU A 95 0.95 -23.30 24.58
N LYS A 96 1.78 -22.34 25.04
CA LYS A 96 1.32 -21.12 25.71
C LYS A 96 0.92 -20.01 24.75
N PHE A 97 1.15 -20.20 23.45
CA PHE A 97 0.81 -19.21 22.43
C PHE A 97 -0.69 -19.00 22.35
N LYS A 98 -1.12 -17.76 22.41
CA LYS A 98 -2.52 -17.36 22.24
C LYS A 98 -2.58 -16.26 21.18
N ALA A 99 -3.40 -16.45 20.15
CA ALA A 99 -3.55 -15.46 19.09
C ALA A 99 -3.98 -14.09 19.62
N ALA A 100 -4.89 -14.07 20.62
CA ALA A 100 -5.38 -12.83 21.20
C ALA A 100 -4.29 -11.98 21.89
N THR A 101 -3.22 -12.61 22.40
CA THR A 101 -2.15 -11.92 23.14
C THR A 101 -0.84 -11.85 22.36
N CYS A 102 -0.58 -12.81 21.47
CA CYS A 102 0.67 -12.92 20.71
C CYS A 102 0.59 -12.32 19.31
N ILE A 103 -0.63 -12.16 18.78
CA ILE A 103 -0.87 -11.46 17.50
C ILE A 103 -1.56 -10.14 17.80
N LYS A 104 -0.85 -9.04 17.56
CA LYS A 104 -1.37 -7.71 17.87
C LYS A 104 -2.31 -7.19 16.79
N ILE A 105 -1.87 -7.16 15.55
CA ILE A 105 -2.65 -6.74 14.39
C ILE A 105 -2.23 -7.50 13.13
N SER A 106 -3.19 -7.65 12.21
CA SER A 106 -2.90 -8.05 10.84
C SER A 106 -2.89 -6.81 9.95
N ARG A 107 -1.95 -6.74 9.04
CA ARG A 107 -1.84 -5.61 8.09
C ARG A 107 -1.69 -6.13 6.68
N VAL A 108 -2.29 -5.41 5.74
CA VAL A 108 -2.06 -5.66 4.31
C VAL A 108 -0.82 -4.87 3.90
N ARG A 109 0.13 -5.55 3.25
CA ARG A 109 1.35 -4.96 2.72
C ARG A 109 1.38 -5.07 1.22
N PHE A 110 1.80 -3.99 0.57
CA PHE A 110 2.02 -3.94 -0.86
C PHE A 110 3.52 -3.84 -1.16
N HIS A 111 3.98 -4.70 -2.09
CA HIS A 111 5.35 -4.63 -2.61
C HIS A 111 5.28 -4.24 -4.08
N PRO A 112 5.83 -3.09 -4.48
CA PRO A 112 5.82 -2.68 -5.87
C PRO A 112 6.67 -3.60 -6.74
N GLY A 113 6.18 -3.86 -7.95
CA GLY A 113 6.93 -4.62 -8.95
C GLY A 113 7.75 -3.71 -9.86
N SER A 114 8.38 -4.32 -10.88
CA SER A 114 9.28 -3.61 -11.79
C SER A 114 8.61 -2.43 -12.51
N MET A 115 7.34 -2.57 -12.87
CA MET A 115 6.58 -1.49 -13.53
C MET A 115 6.55 -0.21 -12.70
N LEU A 116 6.41 -0.31 -11.37
CA LEU A 116 6.38 0.83 -10.48
C LEU A 116 7.76 1.29 -10.04
N LEU A 117 8.71 0.37 -9.92
CA LEU A 117 10.07 0.71 -9.53
C LEU A 117 10.83 1.44 -10.62
N ASP A 118 10.48 1.22 -11.88
CA ASP A 118 11.13 1.82 -13.05
C ASP A 118 10.48 3.13 -13.53
N MET A 119 9.58 3.70 -12.76
CA MET A 119 8.95 4.98 -13.11
C MET A 119 9.95 6.12 -13.21
#